data_a11d3c6b12a117bbf70ef785bba634d6
#
_entry.id   a11d3c6b12a117bbf70ef785bba634d6
#
_cell.length_a   1.000
_cell.length_b   1.000
_cell.length_c   1.000
_cell.angle_alpha   90.00
_cell.angle_beta   90.00
_cell.angle_gamma   90.00
#
_symmetry.space_group_name_H-M   'P 1'
#
loop_
_entity.id
_entity.type
_entity.pdbx_description
1 polymer ?
#
loop_
_entity_poly.entity_id
_entity_poly.type
_entity_poly.pdbx_seq_one_letter_code
_entity_poly.pdbx_strand_id
1 'polypeptide(L)'
;MFTFLVKRLFQALIVMFVISLVAFAIQDNLGDPLRELVGQSVSEAERQALRDELGLNDPFITKYTRFVGAALQGDLGTSYFFKRPAVDVILDKLVATLELVFGASFIIVCLSIPLGVYSAIHPKSFFTKLVMAGSSIGISIPVFLTAIMLMYVFSIELGWLPSYGRGETANWLGWESGFFTLDGLAHLVLPSIALASIMLPLFIRLVRSEMLEVLSSEYIKFGKAKGLALNKIYYQHALKNTMLPVLTVGGVQIGTMVAYTILTETVFQWPGTGFLFLEAINRVDTPLITAYVIFVGLIFVVTNTIVDLLYGIINPTVNITGKGA
;
A
#
# COMPACT_ATOMS: atom_id res chain seq x y z
N MET A 1 5.11 -22.32 -16.28
CA MET A 1 5.59 -21.63 -15.08
C MET A 1 6.94 -20.94 -15.30
N PHE A 2 7.99 -21.62 -15.77
CA PHE A 2 9.30 -20.97 -15.97
C PHE A 2 9.24 -19.74 -16.89
N THR A 3 8.64 -19.84 -18.06
CA THR A 3 8.47 -18.71 -19.01
C THR A 3 7.69 -17.54 -18.41
N PHE A 4 6.69 -17.82 -17.58
CA PHE A 4 5.93 -16.79 -16.86
C PHE A 4 6.81 -16.06 -15.85
N LEU A 5 7.58 -16.79 -15.04
CA LEU A 5 8.51 -16.21 -14.07
C LEU A 5 9.58 -15.34 -14.75
N VAL A 6 10.17 -15.79 -15.85
CA VAL A 6 11.16 -15.03 -16.63
C VAL A 6 10.53 -13.74 -17.18
N LYS A 7 9.32 -13.82 -17.74
CA LYS A 7 8.60 -12.64 -18.24
C LYS A 7 8.30 -11.64 -17.12
N ARG A 8 7.88 -12.13 -15.94
CA ARG A 8 7.62 -11.29 -14.77
C ARG A 8 8.89 -10.65 -14.21
N LEU A 9 9.97 -11.41 -14.13
CA LEU A 9 11.26 -10.86 -13.72
C LEU A 9 11.74 -9.76 -14.67
N PHE A 10 11.59 -9.97 -15.97
CA PHE A 10 11.94 -8.95 -16.97
C PHE A 10 11.06 -7.68 -16.84
N GLN A 11 9.76 -7.84 -16.63
CA GLN A 11 8.85 -6.71 -16.36
C GLN A 11 9.23 -5.98 -15.07
N ALA A 12 9.55 -6.72 -14.01
CA ALA A 12 10.01 -6.16 -12.75
C ALA A 12 11.28 -5.32 -12.91
N LEU A 13 12.26 -5.84 -13.67
CA LEU A 13 13.50 -5.12 -13.95
C LEU A 13 13.25 -3.82 -14.74
N ILE A 14 12.37 -3.83 -15.74
CA ILE A 14 12.02 -2.62 -16.48
C ILE A 14 11.36 -1.59 -15.56
N VAL A 15 10.38 -2.02 -14.76
CA VAL A 15 9.68 -1.13 -13.83
C VAL A 15 10.65 -0.54 -12.81
N MET A 16 11.52 -1.36 -12.21
CA MET A 16 12.53 -0.89 -11.26
C MET A 16 13.54 0.06 -11.89
N PHE A 17 13.95 -0.21 -13.14
CA PHE A 17 14.82 0.69 -13.90
C PHE A 17 14.16 2.07 -14.11
N VAL A 18 12.91 2.09 -14.56
CA VAL A 18 12.17 3.34 -14.76
C VAL A 18 11.99 4.10 -13.44
N ILE A 19 11.60 3.40 -12.37
CA ILE A 19 11.43 4.00 -11.04
C ILE A 19 12.76 4.59 -10.55
N SER A 20 13.85 3.85 -10.66
CA SER A 20 15.18 4.32 -10.23
C SER A 20 15.65 5.53 -11.02
N LEU A 21 15.41 5.55 -12.33
CA LEU A 21 15.75 6.68 -13.19
C LEU A 21 14.95 7.94 -12.81
N VAL A 22 13.64 7.79 -12.60
CA VAL A 22 12.76 8.90 -12.20
C VAL A 22 13.14 9.40 -10.80
N ALA A 23 13.32 8.49 -9.84
CA ALA A 23 13.70 8.83 -8.47
C ALA A 23 15.03 9.58 -8.43
N PHE A 24 16.02 9.11 -9.18
CA PHE A 24 17.32 9.76 -9.28
C PHE A 24 17.25 11.11 -10.02
N ALA A 25 16.44 11.23 -11.06
CA ALA A 25 16.23 12.51 -11.75
C ALA A 25 15.55 13.54 -10.83
N ILE A 26 14.62 13.12 -9.99
CA ILE A 26 14.03 13.97 -8.96
C ILE A 26 15.11 14.40 -7.96
N GLN A 27 15.91 13.47 -7.46
CA GLN A 27 17.01 13.75 -6.53
C GLN A 27 17.95 14.82 -7.08
N ASP A 28 18.35 14.72 -8.33
CA ASP A 28 19.31 15.64 -8.98
C ASP A 28 18.75 17.06 -9.13
N ASN A 29 17.42 17.23 -9.04
CA ASN A 29 16.74 18.52 -9.19
C ASN A 29 16.09 19.05 -7.90
N LEU A 30 16.07 18.30 -6.80
CA LEU A 30 15.36 18.66 -5.56
C LEU A 30 16.08 19.69 -4.69
N GLY A 31 17.30 20.10 -5.04
CA GLY A 31 18.06 21.11 -4.31
C GLY A 31 19.48 20.70 -4.01
N ASP A 32 20.20 21.59 -3.34
CA ASP A 32 21.60 21.38 -2.99
C ASP A 32 21.72 20.61 -1.66
N PRO A 33 22.15 19.34 -1.68
CA PRO A 33 22.30 18.54 -0.46
C PRO A 33 23.33 19.10 0.52
N LEU A 34 24.23 19.95 0.05
CA LEU A 34 25.25 20.56 0.90
C LEU A 34 24.67 21.53 1.94
N ARG A 35 23.47 22.09 1.70
CA ARG A 35 22.82 22.96 2.70
C ARG A 35 22.54 22.22 4.00
N GLU A 36 22.15 20.96 3.90
CA GLU A 36 21.85 20.11 5.06
C GLU A 36 23.11 19.45 5.65
N LEU A 37 24.12 19.16 4.81
CA LEU A 37 25.36 18.51 5.24
C LEU A 37 26.28 19.41 6.04
N VAL A 38 26.46 20.69 5.63
CA VAL A 38 27.49 21.58 6.18
C VAL A 38 26.92 22.85 6.81
N GLY A 39 25.63 23.08 6.77
CA GLY A 39 25.00 24.28 7.33
C GLY A 39 25.37 25.57 6.58
N GLN A 40 24.99 26.72 7.17
CA GLN A 40 25.19 28.03 6.55
C GLN A 40 26.59 28.65 6.83
N SER A 41 27.41 28.03 7.69
CA SER A 41 28.68 28.61 8.19
C SER A 41 29.91 28.23 7.37
N VAL A 42 29.77 27.43 6.32
CA VAL A 42 30.89 26.95 5.50
C VAL A 42 31.15 27.92 4.33
N SER A 43 32.42 28.22 4.05
CA SER A 43 32.81 29.11 2.96
C SER A 43 32.44 28.53 1.59
N GLU A 44 32.21 29.41 0.59
CA GLU A 44 31.92 28.98 -0.78
C GLU A 44 33.03 28.11 -1.39
N ALA A 45 34.30 28.36 -1.02
CA ALA A 45 35.41 27.53 -1.49
C ALA A 45 35.37 26.10 -0.92
N GLU A 46 35.04 25.95 0.36
CA GLU A 46 34.88 24.65 1.00
C GLU A 46 33.67 23.91 0.46
N ARG A 47 32.57 24.64 0.17
CA ARG A 47 31.39 24.04 -0.49
C ARG A 47 31.73 23.50 -1.87
N GLN A 48 32.49 24.26 -2.66
CA GLN A 48 32.88 23.81 -3.99
C GLN A 48 33.79 22.58 -3.93
N ALA A 49 34.78 22.59 -2.99
CA ALA A 49 35.63 21.42 -2.79
C ALA A 49 34.82 20.16 -2.41
N LEU A 50 33.84 20.31 -1.52
CA LEU A 50 33.00 19.22 -1.10
C LEU A 50 32.05 18.74 -2.22
N ARG A 51 31.58 19.63 -3.10
CA ARG A 51 30.83 19.26 -4.30
C ARG A 51 31.64 18.38 -5.25
N ASP A 52 32.90 18.76 -5.46
CA ASP A 52 33.81 18.02 -6.33
C ASP A 52 34.18 16.67 -5.70
N GLU A 53 34.43 16.63 -4.38
CA GLU A 53 34.72 15.39 -3.64
C GLU A 53 33.53 14.40 -3.66
N LEU A 54 32.33 14.91 -3.49
CA LEU A 54 31.09 14.09 -3.55
C LEU A 54 30.62 13.79 -4.98
N GLY A 55 31.31 14.34 -6.00
CA GLY A 55 30.97 14.14 -7.41
C GLY A 55 29.59 14.71 -7.77
N LEU A 56 29.14 15.77 -7.08
CA LEU A 56 27.84 16.39 -7.34
C LEU A 56 27.83 17.16 -8.67
N ASN A 57 29.01 17.58 -9.14
CA ASN A 57 29.20 18.25 -10.42
C ASN A 57 29.38 17.28 -11.60
N ASP A 58 29.43 15.96 -11.35
CA ASP A 58 29.54 14.95 -12.41
C ASP A 58 28.31 14.97 -13.33
N PRO A 59 28.46 14.59 -14.62
CA PRO A 59 27.33 14.41 -15.52
C PRO A 59 26.30 13.43 -14.93
N PHE A 60 25.01 13.70 -15.22
CA PHE A 60 23.90 12.88 -14.72
C PHE A 60 24.10 11.36 -14.92
N ILE A 61 24.56 10.95 -16.11
CA ILE A 61 24.80 9.53 -16.44
C ILE A 61 25.86 8.92 -15.51
N THR A 62 26.93 9.64 -15.22
CA THR A 62 28.01 9.18 -14.31
C THR A 62 27.50 9.00 -12.89
N LYS A 63 26.75 9.97 -12.39
CA LYS A 63 26.10 9.89 -11.07
C LYS A 63 25.11 8.73 -11.02
N TYR A 64 24.26 8.58 -12.03
CA TYR A 64 23.27 7.52 -12.10
C TYR A 64 23.89 6.11 -12.16
N THR A 65 24.92 5.91 -12.98
CA THR A 65 25.61 4.60 -13.05
C THR A 65 26.30 4.24 -11.74
N ARG A 66 26.88 5.21 -11.04
CA ARG A 66 27.45 5.03 -9.69
C ARG A 66 26.35 4.62 -8.70
N PHE A 67 25.23 5.31 -8.72
CA PHE A 67 24.07 4.99 -7.89
C PHE A 67 23.53 3.57 -8.16
N VAL A 68 23.32 3.18 -9.43
CA VAL A 68 22.85 1.83 -9.79
C VAL A 68 23.86 0.77 -9.34
N GLY A 69 25.17 1.03 -9.50
CA GLY A 69 26.20 0.12 -9.04
C GLY A 69 26.19 -0.11 -7.51
N ALA A 70 25.96 0.93 -6.71
CA ALA A 70 25.78 0.84 -5.26
C ALA A 70 24.44 0.14 -4.90
N ALA A 71 23.35 0.52 -5.57
CA ALA A 71 22.03 -0.06 -5.33
C ALA A 71 21.99 -1.58 -5.58
N LEU A 72 22.70 -2.08 -6.58
CA LEU A 72 22.84 -3.53 -6.83
C LEU A 72 23.58 -4.27 -5.71
N GLN A 73 24.35 -3.56 -4.89
CA GLN A 73 25.03 -4.09 -3.70
C GLN A 73 24.19 -3.87 -2.41
N GLY A 74 22.97 -3.32 -2.54
CA GLY A 74 22.08 -3.02 -1.42
C GLY A 74 22.30 -1.67 -0.77
N ASP A 75 23.20 -0.86 -1.28
CA ASP A 75 23.44 0.50 -0.79
C ASP A 75 22.62 1.52 -1.60
N LEU A 76 21.58 2.07 -0.96
CA LEU A 76 20.74 3.14 -1.50
C LEU A 76 21.17 4.53 -0.98
N GLY A 77 22.34 4.62 -0.37
CA GLY A 77 22.90 5.83 0.21
C GLY A 77 22.61 5.99 1.70
N THR A 78 23.28 6.99 2.29
CA THR A 78 23.16 7.33 3.72
C THR A 78 22.29 8.56 3.88
N SER A 79 21.28 8.48 4.74
CA SER A 79 20.43 9.62 5.10
C SER A 79 21.28 10.75 5.68
N TYR A 80 21.07 11.94 5.19
CA TYR A 80 21.79 13.13 5.66
C TYR A 80 21.38 13.54 7.07
N PHE A 81 20.11 13.34 7.40
CA PHE A 81 19.57 13.68 8.71
C PHE A 81 19.85 12.60 9.76
N PHE A 82 19.48 11.33 9.45
CA PHE A 82 19.63 10.23 10.40
C PHE A 82 21.06 9.72 10.54
N LYS A 83 21.96 10.05 9.62
CA LYS A 83 23.37 9.59 9.57
C LYS A 83 23.51 8.06 9.60
N ARG A 84 22.53 7.37 9.01
CA ARG A 84 22.43 5.92 8.91
C ARG A 84 22.09 5.51 7.47
N PRO A 85 22.37 4.26 7.06
CA PRO A 85 21.91 3.76 5.76
C PRO A 85 20.41 3.98 5.58
N ALA A 86 20.02 4.54 4.42
CA ALA A 86 18.62 4.88 4.15
C ALA A 86 17.69 3.65 4.22
N VAL A 87 18.19 2.47 3.82
CA VAL A 87 17.48 1.21 3.90
C VAL A 87 17.11 0.86 5.34
N ASP A 88 18.06 0.99 6.28
CA ASP A 88 17.83 0.67 7.70
C ASP A 88 16.76 1.60 8.30
N VAL A 89 16.86 2.90 7.99
CA VAL A 89 15.87 3.89 8.45
C VAL A 89 14.46 3.55 7.93
N ILE A 90 14.34 3.12 6.67
CA ILE A 90 13.05 2.73 6.09
C ILE A 90 12.54 1.44 6.74
N LEU A 91 13.39 0.43 6.94
CA LEU A 91 12.99 -0.85 7.54
C LEU A 91 12.50 -0.68 8.98
N ASP A 92 13.13 0.20 9.78
CA ASP A 92 12.67 0.52 11.15
C ASP A 92 11.22 1.06 11.17
N LYS A 93 10.79 1.77 10.11
CA LYS A 93 9.45 2.35 9.99
C LYS A 93 8.44 1.45 9.27
N LEU A 94 8.93 0.46 8.55
CA LEU A 94 8.10 -0.41 7.72
C LEU A 94 7.04 -1.16 8.52
N VAL A 95 7.40 -1.65 9.71
CA VAL A 95 6.48 -2.41 10.56
C VAL A 95 5.22 -1.60 10.87
N ALA A 96 5.39 -0.31 11.22
CA ALA A 96 4.26 0.58 11.49
C ALA A 96 3.34 0.78 10.27
N THR A 97 3.92 0.95 9.07
CA THR A 97 3.13 1.03 7.83
C THR A 97 2.39 -0.27 7.53
N LEU A 98 3.04 -1.42 7.73
CA LEU A 98 2.41 -2.73 7.51
C LEU A 98 1.26 -2.97 8.48
N GLU A 99 1.38 -2.60 9.74
CA GLU A 99 0.28 -2.67 10.71
C GLU A 99 -0.96 -1.92 10.21
N LEU A 100 -0.75 -0.69 9.73
CA LEU A 100 -1.82 0.13 9.20
C LEU A 100 -2.48 -0.50 7.95
N VAL A 101 -1.66 -1.00 7.01
CA VAL A 101 -2.16 -1.67 5.80
C VAL A 101 -2.90 -2.96 6.14
N PHE A 102 -2.40 -3.76 7.10
CA PHE A 102 -3.08 -4.98 7.55
C PHE A 102 -4.39 -4.65 8.28
N GLY A 103 -4.40 -3.67 9.19
CA GLY A 103 -5.60 -3.22 9.87
C GLY A 103 -6.68 -2.76 8.90
N ALA A 104 -6.32 -1.91 7.94
CA ALA A 104 -7.23 -1.43 6.91
C ALA A 104 -7.72 -2.58 5.99
N SER A 105 -6.82 -3.48 5.57
CA SER A 105 -7.18 -4.64 4.75
C SER A 105 -8.16 -5.58 5.48
N PHE A 106 -7.94 -5.80 6.77
CA PHE A 106 -8.86 -6.58 7.60
C PHE A 106 -10.25 -5.97 7.63
N ILE A 107 -10.37 -4.65 7.85
CA ILE A 107 -11.65 -3.92 7.82
C ILE A 107 -12.32 -4.06 6.44
N ILE A 108 -11.55 -3.88 5.35
CA ILE A 108 -12.06 -4.01 4.00
C ILE A 108 -12.65 -5.41 3.78
N VAL A 109 -11.93 -6.46 4.11
CA VAL A 109 -12.37 -7.85 3.91
C VAL A 109 -13.59 -8.14 4.76
N CYS A 110 -13.56 -7.79 6.06
CA CYS A 110 -14.65 -8.06 7.00
C CYS A 110 -15.95 -7.32 6.66
N LEU A 111 -15.87 -6.14 6.03
CA LEU A 111 -17.07 -5.36 5.69
C LEU A 111 -17.49 -5.54 4.24
N SER A 112 -16.56 -5.55 3.27
CA SER A 112 -16.92 -5.58 1.85
C SER A 112 -17.57 -6.90 1.43
N ILE A 113 -17.07 -8.03 1.94
CA ILE A 113 -17.60 -9.33 1.57
C ILE A 113 -19.05 -9.49 2.05
N PRO A 114 -19.38 -9.33 3.35
CA PRO A 114 -20.77 -9.48 3.79
C PRO A 114 -21.72 -8.45 3.16
N LEU A 115 -21.29 -7.17 3.08
CA LEU A 115 -22.11 -6.09 2.52
C LEU A 115 -22.34 -6.27 1.02
N GLY A 116 -21.31 -6.67 0.27
CA GLY A 116 -21.39 -6.95 -1.16
C GLY A 116 -22.28 -8.14 -1.47
N VAL A 117 -22.09 -9.26 -0.76
CA VAL A 117 -22.92 -10.48 -0.89
C VAL A 117 -24.38 -10.18 -0.54
N TYR A 118 -24.62 -9.53 0.61
CA TYR A 118 -25.98 -9.15 1.01
C TYR A 118 -26.65 -8.28 -0.06
N SER A 119 -25.93 -7.28 -0.59
CA SER A 119 -26.43 -6.37 -1.60
C SER A 119 -26.73 -7.04 -2.94
N ALA A 120 -26.04 -8.14 -3.26
CA ALA A 120 -26.31 -8.95 -4.44
C ALA A 120 -27.55 -9.84 -4.28
N ILE A 121 -27.71 -10.46 -3.10
CA ILE A 121 -28.83 -11.37 -2.80
C ILE A 121 -30.14 -10.62 -2.60
N HIS A 122 -30.08 -9.40 -2.02
CA HIS A 122 -31.25 -8.56 -1.72
C HIS A 122 -31.19 -7.20 -2.44
N PRO A 123 -31.22 -7.16 -3.80
CA PRO A 123 -30.98 -5.93 -4.58
C PRO A 123 -32.02 -4.83 -4.35
N LYS A 124 -33.26 -5.20 -3.95
CA LYS A 124 -34.35 -4.26 -3.70
C LYS A 124 -34.45 -3.78 -2.24
N SER A 125 -33.64 -4.35 -1.34
CA SER A 125 -33.64 -3.99 0.09
C SER A 125 -33.28 -2.51 0.30
N PHE A 126 -33.93 -1.88 1.28
CA PHE A 126 -33.57 -0.53 1.74
C PHE A 126 -32.13 -0.46 2.24
N PHE A 127 -31.68 -1.49 2.96
CA PHE A 127 -30.28 -1.60 3.42
C PHE A 127 -29.29 -1.63 2.26
N THR A 128 -29.59 -2.37 1.19
CA THR A 128 -28.76 -2.36 -0.03
C THR A 128 -28.65 -0.96 -0.64
N LYS A 129 -29.75 -0.23 -0.71
CA LYS A 129 -29.75 1.15 -1.21
C LYS A 129 -28.87 2.05 -0.34
N LEU A 130 -28.95 1.89 0.98
CA LEU A 130 -28.12 2.63 1.93
C LEU A 130 -26.62 2.31 1.76
N VAL A 131 -26.26 1.01 1.66
CA VAL A 131 -24.87 0.58 1.43
C VAL A 131 -24.33 1.13 0.12
N MET A 132 -25.11 1.08 -0.96
CA MET A 132 -24.69 1.58 -2.26
C MET A 132 -24.57 3.12 -2.27
N ALA A 133 -25.49 3.84 -1.63
CA ALA A 133 -25.40 5.28 -1.48
C ALA A 133 -24.17 5.67 -0.62
N GLY A 134 -23.97 5.01 0.51
CA GLY A 134 -22.80 5.21 1.37
C GLY A 134 -21.48 4.93 0.63
N SER A 135 -21.42 3.86 -0.17
CA SER A 135 -20.27 3.59 -1.03
C SER A 135 -20.03 4.69 -2.06
N SER A 136 -21.08 5.32 -2.59
CA SER A 136 -20.93 6.42 -3.55
C SER A 136 -20.42 7.69 -2.89
N ILE A 137 -20.91 8.01 -1.69
CA ILE A 137 -20.44 9.14 -0.90
C ILE A 137 -19.00 8.90 -0.45
N GLY A 138 -18.67 7.70 0.05
CA GLY A 138 -17.34 7.38 0.54
C GLY A 138 -16.22 7.55 -0.49
N ILE A 139 -16.48 7.26 -1.77
CA ILE A 139 -15.49 7.51 -2.83
C ILE A 139 -15.25 9.02 -3.06
N SER A 140 -16.24 9.86 -2.79
CA SER A 140 -16.16 11.29 -3.07
C SER A 140 -15.44 12.08 -1.96
N ILE A 141 -15.28 11.49 -0.77
CA ILE A 141 -14.64 12.15 0.37
C ILE A 141 -13.13 11.85 0.35
N PRO A 142 -12.27 12.88 0.32
CA PRO A 142 -10.83 12.67 0.44
C PRO A 142 -10.45 12.00 1.76
N VAL A 143 -9.48 11.08 1.73
CA VAL A 143 -9.06 10.31 2.91
C VAL A 143 -8.64 11.17 4.11
N PHE A 144 -7.92 12.26 3.84
CA PHE A 144 -7.48 13.16 4.91
C PHE A 144 -8.67 13.83 5.63
N LEU A 145 -9.73 14.15 4.90
CA LEU A 145 -10.95 14.70 5.49
C LEU A 145 -11.67 13.63 6.34
N THR A 146 -11.79 12.41 5.84
CA THR A 146 -12.30 11.28 6.62
C THR A 146 -11.48 11.07 7.90
N ALA A 147 -10.15 11.13 7.81
CA ALA A 147 -9.26 11.00 8.95
C ALA A 147 -9.49 12.08 10.00
N ILE A 148 -9.58 13.35 9.58
CA ILE A 148 -9.86 14.49 10.48
C ILE A 148 -11.23 14.35 11.12
N MET A 149 -12.27 13.99 10.36
CA MET A 149 -13.63 13.79 10.90
C MET A 149 -13.69 12.66 11.92
N LEU A 150 -13.01 11.52 11.64
CA LEU A 150 -12.94 10.42 12.59
C LEU A 150 -12.23 10.83 13.88
N MET A 151 -11.11 11.53 13.77
CA MET A 151 -10.37 12.05 14.92
C MET A 151 -11.24 13.03 15.72
N TYR A 152 -11.89 13.97 15.06
CA TYR A 152 -12.76 14.96 15.71
C TYR A 152 -13.89 14.28 16.50
N VAL A 153 -14.64 13.37 15.87
CA VAL A 153 -15.79 12.72 16.49
C VAL A 153 -15.36 11.73 17.58
N PHE A 154 -14.48 10.77 17.27
CA PHE A 154 -14.21 9.64 18.16
C PHE A 154 -13.11 9.91 19.19
N SER A 155 -12.23 10.85 18.91
CA SER A 155 -11.14 11.16 19.83
C SER A 155 -11.40 12.44 20.62
N ILE A 156 -11.81 13.53 19.98
CA ILE A 156 -11.97 14.83 20.65
C ILE A 156 -13.34 14.93 21.33
N GLU A 157 -14.44 14.67 20.61
CA GLU A 157 -15.79 14.84 21.16
C GLU A 157 -16.19 13.69 22.10
N LEU A 158 -15.94 12.44 21.69
CA LEU A 158 -16.36 11.27 22.45
C LEU A 158 -15.28 10.76 23.41
N GLY A 159 -14.00 11.06 23.18
CA GLY A 159 -12.89 10.58 24.01
C GLY A 159 -12.73 9.05 24.03
N TRP A 160 -13.21 8.34 23.00
CA TRP A 160 -13.21 6.88 22.98
C TRP A 160 -11.88 6.28 22.53
N LEU A 161 -11.22 6.96 21.59
CA LEU A 161 -10.01 6.47 20.95
C LEU A 161 -8.94 7.57 20.91
N PRO A 162 -7.65 7.20 20.91
CA PRO A 162 -6.57 8.18 20.82
C PRO A 162 -6.53 8.89 19.47
N SER A 163 -6.03 10.15 19.50
CA SER A 163 -6.04 11.02 18.32
C SER A 163 -4.84 10.80 17.41
N TYR A 164 -3.67 10.42 17.95
CA TYR A 164 -2.41 10.37 17.20
C TYR A 164 -1.41 9.41 17.83
N GLY A 165 -0.38 9.07 17.06
CA GLY A 165 0.70 8.17 17.48
C GLY A 165 0.36 6.70 17.29
N ARG A 166 1.31 5.82 17.63
CA ARG A 166 1.21 4.36 17.45
C ARG A 166 0.83 3.63 18.73
N GLY A 167 0.88 4.34 19.89
CA GLY A 167 0.68 3.75 21.20
C GLY A 167 1.84 2.86 21.63
N GLU A 168 1.59 2.07 22.69
CA GLU A 168 2.57 1.11 23.19
C GLU A 168 2.75 -0.05 22.22
N THR A 169 3.99 -0.50 22.08
CA THR A 169 4.34 -1.67 21.28
C THR A 169 4.92 -2.76 22.18
N ALA A 170 4.69 -4.01 21.81
CA ALA A 170 5.34 -5.15 22.44
C ALA A 170 6.23 -5.89 21.45
N ASN A 171 7.37 -6.37 21.94
CA ASN A 171 8.28 -7.18 21.12
C ASN A 171 7.85 -8.65 21.18
N TRP A 172 7.63 -9.23 20.00
CA TRP A 172 7.38 -10.66 19.85
C TRP A 172 8.23 -11.20 18.70
N LEU A 173 9.10 -12.15 18.99
CA LEU A 173 10.03 -12.75 18.02
C LEU A 173 10.89 -11.73 17.25
N GLY A 174 11.30 -10.63 17.90
CA GLY A 174 12.11 -9.58 17.28
C GLY A 174 11.31 -8.52 16.53
N TRP A 175 9.98 -8.58 16.56
CA TRP A 175 9.08 -7.58 15.95
C TRP A 175 8.42 -6.73 17.04
N GLU A 176 8.69 -5.43 17.02
CA GLU A 176 7.96 -4.47 17.82
C GLU A 176 6.65 -4.10 17.15
N SER A 177 5.52 -4.53 17.73
CA SER A 177 4.22 -4.31 17.12
C SER A 177 3.17 -3.83 18.12
N GLY A 178 2.33 -2.88 17.68
CA GLY A 178 1.15 -2.42 18.38
C GLY A 178 0.01 -3.44 18.40
N PHE A 179 0.03 -4.44 17.55
CA PHE A 179 -0.97 -5.51 17.55
C PHE A 179 -0.99 -6.34 18.85
N PHE A 180 0.09 -6.32 19.61
CA PHE A 180 0.23 -7.12 20.83
C PHE A 180 -0.11 -6.36 22.10
N THR A 181 -0.56 -5.11 22.00
CA THR A 181 -0.99 -4.29 23.13
C THR A 181 -2.39 -3.74 22.89
N LEU A 182 -3.18 -3.59 23.95
CA LEU A 182 -4.51 -2.98 23.86
C LEU A 182 -4.43 -1.51 23.49
N ASP A 183 -3.40 -0.82 23.96
CA ASP A 183 -3.15 0.58 23.65
C ASP A 183 -2.78 0.76 22.16
N GLY A 184 -1.86 -0.06 21.65
CA GLY A 184 -1.50 -0.05 20.22
C GLY A 184 -2.69 -0.37 19.31
N LEU A 185 -3.53 -1.35 19.71
CA LEU A 185 -4.77 -1.63 18.98
C LEU A 185 -5.72 -0.43 18.98
N ALA A 186 -5.88 0.26 20.11
CA ALA A 186 -6.74 1.44 20.18
C ALA A 186 -6.26 2.57 19.26
N HIS A 187 -4.93 2.78 19.20
CA HIS A 187 -4.33 3.76 18.28
C HIS A 187 -4.46 3.37 16.80
N LEU A 188 -4.54 2.09 16.49
CA LEU A 188 -4.64 1.57 15.12
C LEU A 188 -6.06 1.72 14.52
N VAL A 189 -7.12 1.78 15.34
CA VAL A 189 -8.52 1.74 14.87
C VAL A 189 -8.84 2.89 13.92
N LEU A 190 -8.66 4.14 14.34
CA LEU A 190 -9.04 5.31 13.53
C LEU A 190 -8.21 5.42 12.23
N PRO A 191 -6.87 5.28 12.26
CA PRO A 191 -6.06 5.29 11.04
C PRO A 191 -6.46 4.17 10.07
N SER A 192 -6.73 2.96 10.58
CA SER A 192 -7.15 1.82 9.74
C SER A 192 -8.51 2.06 9.08
N ILE A 193 -9.48 2.64 9.78
CA ILE A 193 -10.79 3.00 9.21
C ILE A 193 -10.62 4.09 8.14
N ALA A 194 -9.79 5.10 8.40
CA ALA A 194 -9.52 6.17 7.45
C ALA A 194 -8.88 5.62 6.16
N LEU A 195 -7.85 4.78 6.28
CA LEU A 195 -7.21 4.15 5.13
C LEU A 195 -8.17 3.19 4.39
N ALA A 196 -8.95 2.40 5.12
CA ALA A 196 -9.94 1.50 4.54
C ALA A 196 -11.02 2.25 3.75
N SER A 197 -11.38 3.47 4.15
CA SER A 197 -12.43 4.26 3.51
C SER A 197 -12.20 4.51 2.01
N ILE A 198 -10.96 4.49 1.55
CA ILE A 198 -10.59 4.64 0.13
C ILE A 198 -11.05 3.42 -0.69
N MET A 199 -10.77 2.23 -0.17
CA MET A 199 -10.92 0.98 -0.92
C MET A 199 -12.23 0.25 -0.61
N LEU A 200 -12.78 0.41 0.58
CA LEU A 200 -13.99 -0.27 1.02
C LEU A 200 -15.18 -0.12 0.05
N PRO A 201 -15.50 1.08 -0.46
CA PRO A 201 -16.56 1.26 -1.44
C PRO A 201 -16.31 0.50 -2.76
N LEU A 202 -15.07 0.48 -3.23
CA LEU A 202 -14.66 -0.25 -4.44
C LEU A 202 -14.93 -1.75 -4.25
N PHE A 203 -14.46 -2.31 -3.12
CA PHE A 203 -14.60 -3.74 -2.84
C PHE A 203 -16.04 -4.16 -2.59
N ILE A 204 -16.87 -3.35 -1.93
CA ILE A 204 -18.30 -3.63 -1.78
C ILE A 204 -18.96 -3.77 -3.17
N ARG A 205 -18.68 -2.84 -4.09
CA ARG A 205 -19.24 -2.87 -5.45
C ARG A 205 -18.70 -4.05 -6.26
N LEU A 206 -17.41 -4.34 -6.15
CA LEU A 206 -16.77 -5.45 -6.83
C LEU A 206 -17.41 -6.77 -6.38
N VAL A 207 -17.46 -7.05 -5.07
CA VAL A 207 -18.07 -8.26 -4.54
C VAL A 207 -19.52 -8.38 -4.98
N ARG A 208 -20.29 -7.28 -4.95
CA ARG A 208 -21.67 -7.28 -5.42
C ARG A 208 -21.78 -7.60 -6.90
N SER A 209 -20.98 -6.98 -7.75
CA SER A 209 -21.00 -7.18 -9.20
C SER A 209 -20.66 -8.63 -9.57
N GLU A 210 -19.55 -9.13 -9.05
CA GLU A 210 -19.10 -10.51 -9.27
C GLU A 210 -20.14 -11.54 -8.77
N MET A 211 -20.71 -11.27 -7.59
CA MET A 211 -21.75 -12.14 -7.03
C MET A 211 -23.00 -12.17 -7.92
N LEU A 212 -23.45 -11.03 -8.48
CA LEU A 212 -24.58 -10.97 -9.40
C LEU A 212 -24.30 -11.72 -10.70
N GLU A 213 -23.09 -11.59 -11.25
CA GLU A 213 -22.67 -12.31 -12.45
C GLU A 213 -22.68 -13.81 -12.22
N VAL A 214 -22.06 -14.27 -11.14
CA VAL A 214 -22.04 -15.69 -10.77
C VAL A 214 -23.43 -16.22 -10.54
N LEU A 215 -24.32 -15.50 -9.85
CA LEU A 215 -25.70 -15.92 -9.57
C LEU A 215 -26.56 -16.05 -10.84
N SER A 216 -26.18 -15.39 -11.95
CA SER A 216 -26.85 -15.48 -13.24
C SER A 216 -26.37 -16.66 -14.11
N SER A 217 -25.29 -17.32 -13.72
CA SER A 217 -24.64 -18.39 -14.50
C SER A 217 -25.49 -19.68 -14.60
N GLU A 218 -25.24 -20.45 -15.67
CA GLU A 218 -25.98 -21.66 -15.95
C GLU A 218 -25.81 -22.75 -14.86
N TYR A 219 -24.62 -22.88 -14.28
CA TYR A 219 -24.39 -23.88 -13.23
C TYR A 219 -25.18 -23.56 -11.94
N ILE A 220 -25.41 -22.28 -11.64
CA ILE A 220 -26.26 -21.85 -10.53
C ILE A 220 -27.74 -22.13 -10.83
N LYS A 221 -28.21 -21.87 -12.08
CA LYS A 221 -29.56 -22.22 -12.51
C LYS A 221 -29.78 -23.72 -12.39
N PHE A 222 -28.80 -24.53 -12.82
CA PHE A 222 -28.86 -25.99 -12.68
C PHE A 222 -28.89 -26.44 -11.21
N GLY A 223 -28.09 -25.80 -10.34
CA GLY A 223 -28.13 -26.06 -8.90
C GLY A 223 -29.52 -25.80 -8.29
N LYS A 224 -30.18 -24.70 -8.69
CA LYS A 224 -31.54 -24.36 -8.28
C LYS A 224 -32.54 -25.40 -8.80
N ALA A 225 -32.42 -25.81 -10.06
CA ALA A 225 -33.29 -26.84 -10.65
C ALA A 225 -33.17 -28.20 -9.96
N LYS A 226 -31.99 -28.53 -9.41
CA LYS A 226 -31.75 -29.72 -8.57
C LYS A 226 -32.29 -29.60 -7.14
N GLY A 227 -32.89 -28.49 -6.76
CA GLY A 227 -33.47 -28.29 -5.43
C GLY A 227 -32.45 -28.02 -4.33
N LEU A 228 -31.24 -27.55 -4.67
CA LEU A 228 -30.25 -27.16 -3.65
C LEU A 228 -30.77 -25.96 -2.83
N ALA A 229 -30.54 -26.00 -1.52
CA ALA A 229 -30.92 -24.92 -0.63
C ALA A 229 -30.20 -23.60 -1.02
N LEU A 230 -30.93 -22.48 -1.01
CA LEU A 230 -30.40 -21.16 -1.44
C LEU A 230 -29.13 -20.77 -0.69
N ASN A 231 -29.05 -21.01 0.63
CA ASN A 231 -27.84 -20.73 1.41
C ASN A 231 -26.63 -21.51 0.90
N LYS A 232 -26.81 -22.77 0.49
CA LYS A 232 -25.74 -23.56 -0.10
C LYS A 232 -25.30 -22.99 -1.45
N ILE A 233 -26.26 -22.57 -2.26
CA ILE A 233 -26.00 -21.91 -3.54
C ILE A 233 -25.19 -20.60 -3.32
N TYR A 234 -25.65 -19.75 -2.41
CA TYR A 234 -25.01 -18.44 -2.17
C TYR A 234 -23.61 -18.55 -1.59
N TYR A 235 -23.44 -19.29 -0.49
CA TYR A 235 -22.20 -19.27 0.28
C TYR A 235 -21.19 -20.34 -0.12
N GLN A 236 -21.62 -21.49 -0.64
CA GLN A 236 -20.69 -22.56 -1.03
C GLN A 236 -20.37 -22.56 -2.53
N HIS A 237 -21.32 -22.19 -3.39
CA HIS A 237 -21.13 -22.24 -4.84
C HIS A 237 -20.84 -20.85 -5.42
N ALA A 238 -21.66 -19.85 -5.14
CA ALA A 238 -21.50 -18.54 -5.73
C ALA A 238 -20.33 -17.75 -5.10
N LEU A 239 -20.28 -17.62 -3.77
CA LEU A 239 -19.24 -16.85 -3.08
C LEU A 239 -17.83 -17.36 -3.41
N LYS A 240 -17.63 -18.68 -3.47
CA LYS A 240 -16.33 -19.25 -3.80
C LYS A 240 -15.80 -18.77 -5.15
N ASN A 241 -16.67 -18.71 -6.16
CA ASN A 241 -16.27 -18.27 -7.50
C ASN A 241 -16.16 -16.75 -7.59
N THR A 242 -16.98 -16.00 -6.83
CA THR A 242 -16.89 -14.55 -6.68
C THR A 242 -15.55 -14.12 -6.08
N MET A 243 -14.98 -14.91 -5.17
CA MET A 243 -13.72 -14.54 -4.49
C MET A 243 -12.51 -14.51 -5.41
N LEU A 244 -12.52 -15.18 -6.55
CA LEU A 244 -11.37 -15.24 -7.45
C LEU A 244 -11.00 -13.85 -8.04
N PRO A 245 -11.92 -13.10 -8.69
CA PRO A 245 -11.67 -11.73 -9.14
C PRO A 245 -11.40 -10.78 -7.96
N VAL A 246 -12.10 -10.94 -6.83
CA VAL A 246 -11.93 -10.10 -5.64
C VAL A 246 -10.53 -10.24 -5.06
N LEU A 247 -9.98 -11.43 -4.96
CA LEU A 247 -8.61 -11.68 -4.50
C LEU A 247 -7.58 -11.09 -5.47
N THR A 248 -7.82 -11.19 -6.78
CA THR A 248 -6.93 -10.65 -7.81
C THR A 248 -6.84 -9.13 -7.69
N VAL A 249 -7.98 -8.44 -7.67
CA VAL A 249 -8.03 -6.98 -7.48
C VAL A 249 -7.46 -6.60 -6.12
N GLY A 250 -7.82 -7.35 -5.05
CA GLY A 250 -7.35 -7.11 -3.68
C GLY A 250 -5.85 -7.13 -3.57
N GLY A 251 -5.22 -8.10 -4.19
CA GLY A 251 -3.76 -8.20 -4.15
C GLY A 251 -3.06 -7.00 -4.79
N VAL A 252 -3.51 -6.55 -5.96
CA VAL A 252 -2.98 -5.34 -6.60
C VAL A 252 -3.17 -4.11 -5.71
N GLN A 253 -4.32 -4.02 -5.03
CA GLN A 253 -4.65 -2.86 -4.20
C GLN A 253 -3.82 -2.80 -2.90
N ILE A 254 -3.27 -3.90 -2.39
CA ILE A 254 -2.37 -3.87 -1.22
C ILE A 254 -1.14 -2.98 -1.50
N GLY A 255 -0.49 -3.16 -2.66
CA GLY A 255 0.64 -2.31 -3.06
C GLY A 255 0.24 -0.83 -3.18
N THR A 256 -0.94 -0.56 -3.71
CA THR A 256 -1.50 0.80 -3.82
C THR A 256 -1.81 1.39 -2.44
N MET A 257 -2.30 0.60 -1.50
CA MET A 257 -2.58 1.05 -0.12
C MET A 257 -1.31 1.55 0.58
N VAL A 258 -0.16 0.91 0.38
CA VAL A 258 1.12 1.38 0.94
C VAL A 258 1.41 2.83 0.49
N ALA A 259 1.14 3.17 -0.77
CA ALA A 259 1.31 4.55 -1.24
C ALA A 259 0.30 5.53 -0.61
N TYR A 260 -0.94 5.08 -0.37
CA TYR A 260 -1.96 5.92 0.27
C TYR A 260 -1.78 6.09 1.79
N THR A 261 -0.91 5.30 2.45
CA THR A 261 -0.65 5.47 3.88
C THR A 261 -0.06 6.84 4.21
N ILE A 262 0.68 7.47 3.29
CA ILE A 262 1.34 8.77 3.49
C ILE A 262 0.39 9.78 4.12
N LEU A 263 -0.79 9.98 3.54
CA LEU A 263 -1.76 10.95 4.04
C LEU A 263 -2.34 10.55 5.41
N THR A 264 -2.65 9.28 5.58
CA THR A 264 -3.17 8.76 6.85
C THR A 264 -2.12 8.83 7.96
N GLU A 265 -0.89 8.40 7.68
CA GLU A 265 0.23 8.46 8.62
C GLU A 265 0.52 9.91 9.03
N THR A 266 0.42 10.85 8.10
CA THR A 266 0.64 12.28 8.39
C THR A 266 -0.43 12.84 9.32
N VAL A 267 -1.71 12.59 9.04
CA VAL A 267 -2.82 13.13 9.84
C VAL A 267 -2.79 12.57 11.26
N PHE A 268 -2.54 11.26 11.41
CA PHE A 268 -2.50 10.60 12.72
C PHE A 268 -1.11 10.61 13.37
N GLN A 269 -0.11 11.28 12.78
CA GLN A 269 1.29 11.25 13.24
C GLN A 269 1.78 9.81 13.51
N TRP A 270 1.37 8.89 12.65
CA TRP A 270 1.74 7.50 12.70
C TRP A 270 3.19 7.33 12.20
N PRO A 271 4.11 6.74 12.97
CA PRO A 271 5.54 6.74 12.66
C PRO A 271 5.90 5.69 11.59
N GLY A 272 5.22 5.72 10.46
CA GLY A 272 5.43 4.81 9.32
C GLY A 272 6.38 5.37 8.27
N THR A 273 6.53 4.62 7.18
CA THR A 273 7.44 4.94 6.06
C THR A 273 6.93 6.12 5.23
N GLY A 274 5.61 6.32 5.13
CA GLY A 274 5.04 7.46 4.41
C GLY A 274 5.24 8.77 5.16
N PHE A 275 5.11 8.77 6.49
CA PHE A 275 5.43 9.91 7.35
C PHE A 275 6.92 10.25 7.24
N LEU A 276 7.79 9.22 7.30
CA LEU A 276 9.23 9.36 7.08
C LEU A 276 9.56 10.01 5.74
N PHE A 277 8.85 9.64 4.67
CA PHE A 277 9.05 10.21 3.35
C PHE A 277 8.75 11.71 3.30
N LEU A 278 7.64 12.16 3.91
CA LEU A 278 7.34 13.60 4.00
C LEU A 278 8.37 14.35 4.85
N GLU A 279 8.83 13.75 5.92
CA GLU A 279 9.92 14.32 6.73
C GLU A 279 11.20 14.46 5.91
N ALA A 280 11.55 13.44 5.11
CA ALA A 280 12.70 13.48 4.21
C ALA A 280 12.58 14.58 3.14
N ILE A 281 11.39 14.79 2.57
CA ILE A 281 11.14 15.89 1.61
C ILE A 281 11.33 17.24 2.28
N ASN A 282 10.74 17.46 3.45
CA ASN A 282 10.83 18.72 4.18
C ASN A 282 12.27 19.08 4.58
N ARG A 283 13.12 18.06 4.77
CA ARG A 283 14.54 18.19 5.12
C ARG A 283 15.47 18.11 3.92
N VAL A 284 14.94 17.93 2.70
CA VAL A 284 15.74 17.73 1.46
C VAL A 284 16.75 16.57 1.61
N ASP A 285 16.38 15.51 2.35
CA ASP A 285 17.20 14.30 2.50
C ASP A 285 17.12 13.43 1.24
N THR A 286 17.85 13.83 0.22
CA THR A 286 17.75 13.25 -1.12
C THR A 286 18.06 11.76 -1.19
N PRO A 287 19.05 11.17 -0.47
CA PRO A 287 19.26 9.73 -0.46
C PRO A 287 18.04 8.97 0.13
N LEU A 288 17.47 9.48 1.21
CA LEU A 288 16.32 8.87 1.84
C LEU A 288 15.06 8.93 0.97
N ILE A 289 14.85 10.07 0.27
CA ILE A 289 13.75 10.23 -0.70
C ILE A 289 13.88 9.19 -1.83
N THR A 290 15.08 9.09 -2.42
CA THR A 290 15.34 8.15 -3.53
C THR A 290 15.18 6.71 -3.09
N ALA A 291 15.76 6.35 -1.93
CA ALA A 291 15.63 5.03 -1.35
C ALA A 291 14.17 4.66 -1.09
N TYR A 292 13.37 5.58 -0.56
CA TYR A 292 11.94 5.35 -0.31
C TYR A 292 11.16 5.08 -1.60
N VAL A 293 11.35 5.89 -2.65
CA VAL A 293 10.64 5.70 -3.93
C VAL A 293 10.97 4.35 -4.55
N ILE A 294 12.24 3.94 -4.51
CA ILE A 294 12.68 2.62 -4.98
C ILE A 294 12.08 1.51 -4.13
N PHE A 295 12.07 1.68 -2.81
CA PHE A 295 11.54 0.71 -1.87
C PHE A 295 10.03 0.48 -2.04
N VAL A 296 9.23 1.55 -2.19
CA VAL A 296 7.80 1.45 -2.47
C VAL A 296 7.55 0.79 -3.83
N GLY A 297 8.36 1.14 -4.84
CA GLY A 297 8.32 0.47 -6.13
C GLY A 297 8.61 -1.02 -6.05
N LEU A 298 9.59 -1.42 -5.24
CA LEU A 298 9.91 -2.82 -4.98
C LEU A 298 8.77 -3.56 -4.28
N ILE A 299 8.17 -2.97 -3.24
CA ILE A 299 6.98 -3.53 -2.57
C ILE A 299 5.85 -3.74 -3.58
N PHE A 300 5.57 -2.74 -4.42
CA PHE A 300 4.54 -2.84 -5.45
C PHE A 300 4.80 -3.99 -6.43
N VAL A 301 6.03 -4.10 -6.93
CA VAL A 301 6.43 -5.18 -7.85
C VAL A 301 6.34 -6.56 -7.20
N VAL A 302 6.84 -6.69 -5.97
CA VAL A 302 6.81 -7.96 -5.20
C VAL A 302 5.36 -8.35 -4.92
N THR A 303 4.53 -7.44 -4.43
CA THR A 303 3.13 -7.70 -4.12
C THR A 303 2.36 -8.15 -5.37
N ASN A 304 2.51 -7.45 -6.50
CA ASN A 304 1.88 -7.84 -7.76
C ASN A 304 2.37 -9.21 -8.24
N THR A 305 3.66 -9.51 -8.11
CA THR A 305 4.21 -10.81 -8.49
C THR A 305 3.63 -11.94 -7.64
N ILE A 306 3.52 -11.74 -6.32
CA ILE A 306 2.89 -12.70 -5.40
C ILE A 306 1.43 -12.95 -5.78
N VAL A 307 0.68 -11.89 -6.06
CA VAL A 307 -0.74 -11.97 -6.46
C VAL A 307 -0.91 -12.76 -7.75
N ASP A 308 -0.07 -12.48 -8.76
CA ASP A 308 -0.12 -13.21 -10.03
C ASP A 308 0.23 -14.69 -9.87
N LEU A 309 1.17 -15.02 -8.98
CA LEU A 309 1.48 -16.41 -8.64
C LEU A 309 0.30 -17.09 -7.93
N LEU A 310 -0.30 -16.43 -6.96
CA LEU A 310 -1.48 -16.93 -6.25
C LEU A 310 -2.65 -17.14 -7.21
N TYR A 311 -2.88 -16.18 -8.11
CA TYR A 311 -3.91 -16.31 -9.14
C TYR A 311 -3.68 -17.53 -10.05
N GLY A 312 -2.44 -17.75 -10.48
CA GLY A 312 -2.10 -18.91 -11.29
C GLY A 312 -2.26 -20.26 -10.58
N ILE A 313 -2.11 -20.28 -9.24
CA ILE A 313 -2.34 -21.48 -8.42
C ILE A 313 -3.84 -21.73 -8.21
N ILE A 314 -4.61 -20.67 -7.96
CA ILE A 314 -6.04 -20.76 -7.65
C ILE A 314 -6.87 -21.05 -8.91
N ASN A 315 -6.47 -20.52 -10.06
CA ASN A 315 -7.18 -20.69 -11.33
C ASN A 315 -6.34 -21.46 -12.37
N PRO A 316 -6.34 -22.79 -12.36
CA PRO A 316 -5.58 -23.62 -13.30
C PRO A 316 -6.07 -23.51 -14.75
N THR A 317 -7.24 -22.90 -15.02
CA THR A 317 -7.76 -22.71 -16.37
C THR A 317 -7.12 -21.53 -17.09
N VAL A 318 -6.47 -20.61 -16.37
CA VAL A 318 -5.68 -19.56 -16.97
C VAL A 318 -4.36 -20.18 -17.45
N ASN A 319 -4.24 -20.33 -18.77
CA ASN A 319 -3.02 -20.79 -19.41
C ASN A 319 -1.88 -19.77 -19.15
N ILE A 320 -1.14 -19.98 -18.04
CA ILE A 320 0.07 -19.23 -17.69
C ILE A 320 1.15 -19.39 -18.78
N THR A 321 0.94 -20.28 -19.73
CA THR A 321 1.91 -20.67 -20.78
C THR A 321 1.77 -19.92 -22.10
N GLY A 322 0.79 -19.00 -22.27
CA GLY A 322 0.69 -18.20 -23.51
C GLY A 322 0.42 -19.03 -24.78
N LYS A 323 -0.03 -20.28 -24.68
CA LYS A 323 -0.52 -21.08 -25.80
C LYS A 323 -2.05 -21.07 -25.75
N GLY A 324 -2.61 -20.02 -26.30
CA GLY A 324 -4.03 -19.85 -26.48
C GLY A 324 -4.29 -19.39 -27.91
N ALA A 325 -5.00 -20.27 -28.66
CA ALA A 325 -5.63 -20.14 -29.97
C ALA A 325 -4.72 -19.74 -31.13
#